data_3d293614fd24abad8d779b75e95fdd60
#
_entry.id   3d293614fd24abad8d779b75e95fdd60
#
_cell.length_a   1.000
_cell.length_b   1.000
_cell.length_c   1.000
_cell.angle_alpha   90.00
_cell.angle_beta   90.00
_cell.angle_gamma   90.00
#
_symmetry.space_group_name_H-M   'P 1'
#
loop_
_entity.id
_entity.type
_entity.pdbx_description
1 polymer ?
#
loop_
_entity_poly.entity_id
_entity_poly.type
_entity_poly.pdbx_seq_one_letter_code
_entity_poly.pdbx_strand_id
1 'polypeptide(L)'
;MANRKKNNKAEVTYKGVKYELVFNLNVMEQIQEEYGSVEAWGNKVENGAEPNAKAVKFGIACMINEGIEIYNEDHEDDDDFKARKPMSESKVGRLITEVGLAETTEQLKKSVVESTKSDEKN
;
A
#
# COMPACT_ATOMS: atom_id res chain seq x y z
N MET A 1 14.57 -17.79 12.09
CA MET A 1 13.59 -18.15 11.83
C MET A 1 12.50 -17.24 11.71
N ALA A 2 12.15 -16.51 12.62
CA ALA A 2 11.03 -15.63 12.49
C ALA A 2 11.18 -14.65 11.38
N ASN A 3 12.37 -14.35 11.00
CA ASN A 3 12.54 -13.33 9.98
C ASN A 3 12.06 -13.76 8.63
N ARG A 4 11.74 -15.01 8.45
CA ARG A 4 11.20 -15.41 7.18
C ARG A 4 9.95 -14.71 6.84
N LYS A 5 9.16 -14.30 7.79
CA LYS A 5 7.92 -13.65 7.50
C LYS A 5 8.09 -12.34 6.85
N LYS A 6 9.24 -11.72 7.00
CA LYS A 6 9.43 -10.43 6.39
C LYS A 6 9.42 -10.49 4.90
N ASN A 7 9.70 -11.64 4.35
CA ASN A 7 9.72 -11.76 2.90
C ASN A 7 8.36 -11.74 2.28
N ASN A 8 7.32 -11.83 3.12
CA ASN A 8 5.96 -11.85 2.60
C ASN A 8 5.26 -10.52 2.68
N LYS A 9 5.95 -9.49 3.10
CA LYS A 9 5.32 -8.18 3.18
C LYS A 9 5.06 -7.61 1.81
N ALA A 10 3.91 -6.97 1.66
CA ALA A 10 3.60 -6.28 0.42
C ALA A 10 4.46 -5.03 0.34
N GLU A 11 5.11 -4.85 -0.79
CA GLU A 11 5.98 -3.69 -0.95
C GLU A 11 6.27 -3.45 -2.42
N VAL A 12 6.69 -2.24 -2.73
CA VAL A 12 7.13 -1.90 -4.07
C VAL A 12 8.43 -1.13 -3.94
N THR A 13 9.27 -1.23 -4.98
CA THR A 13 10.53 -0.52 -5.01
C THR A 13 10.46 0.53 -6.10
N TYR A 14 10.78 1.77 -5.76
CA TYR A 14 10.72 2.86 -6.72
C TYR A 14 11.96 3.73 -6.53
N LYS A 15 12.72 3.86 -7.60
CA LYS A 15 13.95 4.66 -7.59
C LYS A 15 14.87 4.24 -6.44
N GLY A 16 14.99 2.93 -6.29
CA GLY A 16 15.89 2.38 -5.28
C GLY A 16 15.39 2.37 -3.87
N VAL A 17 14.18 2.86 -3.62
CA VAL A 17 13.64 2.92 -2.27
C VAL A 17 12.48 1.93 -2.16
N LYS A 18 12.50 1.14 -1.10
CA LYS A 18 11.42 0.21 -0.83
C LYS A 18 10.32 0.88 -0.03
N TYR A 19 9.10 0.73 -0.48
CA TYR A 19 7.94 1.27 0.21
C TYR A 19 7.03 0.12 0.60
N GLU A 20 6.74 0.01 1.88
CA GLU A 20 5.83 -1.01 2.35
C GLU A 20 4.39 -0.57 2.11
N LEU A 21 3.56 -1.48 1.65
CA LEU A 21 2.14 -1.20 1.45
C LEU A 21 1.39 -1.68 2.68
N VAL A 22 0.86 -0.74 3.44
CA VAL A 22 0.19 -1.05 4.70
C VAL A 22 -1.31 -0.89 4.54
N PHE A 23 -2.07 -1.95 4.86
CA PHE A 23 -3.52 -1.87 4.84
C PHE A 23 -4.00 -2.03 6.28
N ASN A 24 -4.39 -0.93 6.89
CA ASN A 24 -4.84 -0.94 8.27
C ASN A 24 -6.10 -0.09 8.39
N LEU A 25 -6.53 0.15 9.61
CA LEU A 25 -7.77 0.87 9.84
C LEU A 25 -7.77 2.27 9.22
N ASN A 26 -6.63 2.95 9.29
CA ASN A 26 -6.55 4.28 8.69
C ASN A 26 -6.76 4.23 7.18
N VAL A 27 -6.15 3.26 6.52
CA VAL A 27 -6.31 3.11 5.08
C VAL A 27 -7.74 2.69 4.76
N MET A 28 -8.28 1.78 5.56
CA MET A 28 -9.65 1.33 5.36
C MET A 28 -10.63 2.49 5.41
N GLU A 29 -10.44 3.38 6.37
CA GLU A 29 -11.31 4.54 6.52
C GLU A 29 -11.25 5.45 5.30
N GLN A 30 -10.06 5.70 4.78
CA GLN A 30 -9.92 6.53 3.60
C GLN A 30 -10.62 5.91 2.40
N ILE A 31 -10.50 4.61 2.25
CA ILE A 31 -11.14 3.92 1.14
C ILE A 31 -12.66 3.97 1.28
N GLN A 32 -13.15 3.79 2.49
CA GLN A 32 -14.59 3.86 2.73
C GLN A 32 -15.13 5.24 2.39
N GLU A 33 -14.38 6.28 2.73
CA GLU A 33 -14.83 7.63 2.45
C GLU A 33 -14.91 7.91 0.96
N GLU A 34 -13.96 7.39 0.22
CA GLU A 34 -13.92 7.68 -1.21
C GLU A 34 -14.83 6.77 -2.04
N TYR A 35 -14.96 5.51 -1.64
CA TYR A 35 -15.68 4.52 -2.45
C TYR A 35 -16.91 3.95 -1.78
N GLY A 36 -17.20 4.34 -0.57
CA GLY A 36 -18.37 3.84 0.14
C GLY A 36 -18.07 2.62 0.99
N SER A 37 -17.25 1.73 0.51
CA SER A 37 -16.85 0.54 1.25
C SER A 37 -15.59 -0.02 0.63
N VAL A 38 -14.90 -0.84 1.42
CA VAL A 38 -13.71 -1.52 0.92
C VAL A 38 -14.12 -2.49 -0.18
N GLU A 39 -15.27 -3.11 -0.03
CA GLU A 39 -15.74 -4.05 -1.04
C GLU A 39 -16.00 -3.36 -2.37
N ALA A 40 -16.64 -2.19 -2.35
CA ALA A 40 -16.90 -1.45 -3.57
C ALA A 40 -15.59 -1.07 -4.26
N TRP A 41 -14.60 -0.66 -3.48
CA TRP A 41 -13.29 -0.34 -4.02
C TRP A 41 -12.64 -1.58 -4.62
N GLY A 42 -12.71 -2.69 -3.91
CA GLY A 42 -12.11 -3.93 -4.40
C GLY A 42 -12.73 -4.39 -5.70
N ASN A 43 -14.04 -4.22 -5.84
CA ASN A 43 -14.69 -4.58 -7.09
C ASN A 43 -14.19 -3.74 -8.24
N LYS A 44 -13.92 -2.46 -7.99
CA LYS A 44 -13.39 -1.62 -9.05
C LYS A 44 -11.97 -2.01 -9.42
N VAL A 45 -11.19 -2.42 -8.44
CA VAL A 45 -9.82 -2.85 -8.71
C VAL A 45 -9.81 -4.09 -9.59
N GLU A 46 -10.74 -5.01 -9.34
CA GLU A 46 -10.72 -6.29 -10.03
C GLU A 46 -11.71 -6.43 -11.17
N ASN A 47 -12.50 -5.42 -11.40
CA ASN A 47 -13.56 -5.54 -12.38
C ASN A 47 -13.06 -5.37 -13.79
N GLY A 48 -13.48 -6.27 -14.67
CA GLY A 48 -13.21 -6.12 -16.09
C GLY A 48 -11.90 -6.75 -16.52
N ALA A 49 -11.58 -6.54 -17.80
CA ALA A 49 -10.41 -7.15 -18.40
C ALA A 49 -9.11 -6.54 -17.86
N GLU A 50 -9.18 -5.33 -17.38
CA GLU A 50 -7.97 -4.71 -16.85
C GLU A 50 -8.31 -3.97 -15.57
N PRO A 51 -7.31 -3.78 -14.69
CA PRO A 51 -7.54 -3.09 -13.43
C PRO A 51 -7.98 -1.65 -13.67
N ASN A 52 -8.79 -1.14 -12.75
CA ASN A 52 -9.20 0.26 -12.80
C ASN A 52 -8.05 1.11 -12.28
N ALA A 53 -7.45 1.89 -13.16
CA ALA A 53 -6.24 2.65 -12.82
C ALA A 53 -6.47 3.60 -11.65
N LYS A 54 -7.63 4.26 -11.64
CA LYS A 54 -7.89 5.22 -10.57
C LYS A 54 -8.02 4.53 -9.22
N ALA A 55 -8.71 3.41 -9.18
CA ALA A 55 -8.90 2.68 -7.92
C ALA A 55 -7.58 2.13 -7.42
N VAL A 56 -6.75 1.61 -8.31
CA VAL A 56 -5.45 1.10 -7.92
C VAL A 56 -4.58 2.22 -7.40
N LYS A 57 -4.54 3.33 -8.13
CA LYS A 57 -3.70 4.45 -7.71
C LYS A 57 -4.14 4.99 -6.36
N PHE A 58 -5.43 5.12 -6.14
CA PHE A 58 -5.92 5.63 -4.86
C PHE A 58 -5.51 4.70 -3.72
N GLY A 59 -5.72 3.41 -3.90
CA GLY A 59 -5.38 2.45 -2.85
C GLY A 59 -3.89 2.42 -2.56
N ILE A 60 -3.08 2.42 -3.61
CA ILE A 60 -1.64 2.40 -3.43
C ILE A 60 -1.17 3.67 -2.73
N ALA A 61 -1.74 4.82 -3.09
CA ALA A 61 -1.36 6.07 -2.45
C ALA A 61 -1.65 6.01 -0.95
N CYS A 62 -2.83 5.53 -0.58
CA CYS A 62 -3.17 5.41 0.83
C CYS A 62 -2.22 4.47 1.55
N MET A 63 -1.94 3.33 0.94
CA MET A 63 -1.09 2.33 1.57
C MET A 63 0.35 2.77 1.71
N ILE A 64 0.88 3.43 0.68
CA ILE A 64 2.25 3.91 0.73
C ILE A 64 2.40 5.00 1.76
N ASN A 65 1.45 5.93 1.79
CA ASN A 65 1.58 7.05 2.71
C ASN A 65 1.41 6.62 4.16
N GLU A 66 0.57 5.62 4.39
CA GLU A 66 0.47 5.07 5.74
C GLU A 66 1.79 4.40 6.12
N GLY A 67 2.38 3.67 5.20
CA GLY A 67 3.67 3.05 5.44
C GLY A 67 4.75 4.07 5.73
N ILE A 68 4.72 5.19 5.03
CA ILE A 68 5.70 6.25 5.26
C ILE A 68 5.54 6.83 6.66
N GLU A 69 4.30 7.06 7.10
CA GLU A 69 4.09 7.58 8.44
C GLU A 69 4.58 6.63 9.50
N ILE A 70 4.32 5.35 9.32
CA ILE A 70 4.78 4.36 10.28
C ILE A 70 6.30 4.31 10.28
N TYR A 71 6.90 4.36 9.11
CA TYR A 71 8.35 4.35 9.00
C TYR A 71 8.94 5.54 9.77
N ASN A 72 8.34 6.72 9.60
CA ASN A 72 8.83 7.90 10.28
C ASN A 72 8.69 7.77 11.78
N GLU A 73 7.57 7.24 12.26
CA GLU A 73 7.38 7.03 13.69
C GLU A 73 8.39 6.06 14.26
N ASP A 74 8.64 4.99 13.52
CA ASP A 74 9.53 3.95 14.01
C ASP A 74 10.99 4.37 14.06
N HIS A 75 11.37 5.34 13.25
CA HIS A 75 12.76 5.74 13.14
C HIS A 75 13.06 7.14 13.66
N GLU A 76 12.09 7.79 14.28
CA GLU A 76 12.27 9.18 14.65
C GLU A 76 13.38 9.37 15.67
N ASP A 77 13.73 8.34 16.42
CA ASP A 77 14.80 8.44 17.42
C ASP A 77 16.15 7.99 16.90
N ASP A 78 16.22 7.58 15.66
CA ASP A 78 17.49 7.12 15.08
C ASP A 78 18.39 8.31 14.79
N ASP A 79 19.71 8.05 14.93
CA ASP A 79 20.68 9.06 14.53
C ASP A 79 20.56 9.30 13.03
N ASP A 80 20.72 10.52 12.61
CA ASP A 80 20.68 10.84 11.18
C ASP A 80 19.34 10.55 10.54
N PHE A 81 18.28 10.47 11.33
CA PHE A 81 16.97 10.22 10.78
C PHE A 81 16.51 11.37 9.92
N LYS A 82 15.96 11.04 8.77
CA LYS A 82 15.34 12.02 7.90
C LYS A 82 13.94 11.53 7.56
N ALA A 83 12.95 12.32 7.90
CA ALA A 83 11.57 11.94 7.64
C ALA A 83 11.33 11.86 6.15
N ARG A 84 10.57 10.84 5.74
CA ARG A 84 10.14 10.71 4.36
C ARG A 84 8.89 11.53 4.15
N LYS A 85 8.81 12.15 2.98
CA LYS A 85 7.64 12.96 2.67
C LYS A 85 6.52 12.14 2.11
N PRO A 86 5.26 12.56 2.34
CA PRO A 86 4.15 11.86 1.72
C PRO A 86 4.29 11.91 0.21
N MET A 87 3.78 10.89 -0.45
CA MET A 87 3.86 10.79 -1.89
C MET A 87 2.55 11.28 -2.49
N SER A 88 2.64 12.20 -3.44
CA SER A 88 1.45 12.71 -4.10
C SER A 88 0.86 11.65 -5.01
N GLU A 89 -0.43 11.80 -5.36
CA GLU A 89 -1.05 10.85 -6.27
C GLU A 89 -0.37 10.84 -7.62
N SER A 90 0.08 12.00 -8.06
CA SER A 90 0.79 12.08 -9.33
C SER A 90 2.06 11.24 -9.30
N LYS A 91 2.79 11.33 -8.20
CA LYS A 91 4.01 10.56 -8.08
C LYS A 91 3.69 9.07 -7.96
N VAL A 92 2.61 8.74 -7.25
CA VAL A 92 2.19 7.34 -7.17
C VAL A 92 1.86 6.81 -8.56
N GLY A 93 1.22 7.62 -9.40
CA GLY A 93 0.95 7.21 -10.76
C GLY A 93 2.21 6.87 -11.52
N ARG A 94 3.24 7.68 -11.37
CA ARG A 94 4.50 7.41 -12.05
C ARG A 94 5.17 6.16 -11.48
N LEU A 95 5.05 5.96 -10.18
CA LEU A 95 5.60 4.76 -9.56
C LEU A 95 4.92 3.51 -10.13
N ILE A 96 3.58 3.56 -10.22
CA ILE A 96 2.85 2.40 -10.75
C ILE A 96 3.24 2.14 -12.19
N THR A 97 3.44 3.21 -12.97
CA THR A 97 3.85 3.04 -14.34
C THR A 97 5.21 2.34 -14.42
N GLU A 98 6.12 2.72 -13.56
CA GLU A 98 7.46 2.14 -13.60
C GLU A 98 7.48 0.71 -13.08
N VAL A 99 6.78 0.44 -11.97
CA VAL A 99 6.71 -0.91 -11.41
C VAL A 99 5.87 -1.82 -12.29
N GLY A 100 4.85 -1.26 -12.92
CA GLY A 100 3.94 -2.05 -13.73
C GLY A 100 2.60 -2.18 -13.02
N LEU A 101 1.52 -1.95 -13.78
CA LEU A 101 0.19 -2.00 -13.19
C LEU A 101 -0.13 -3.38 -12.64
N ALA A 102 0.23 -4.42 -13.38
CA ALA A 102 -0.07 -5.78 -12.93
C ALA A 102 0.67 -6.13 -11.64
N GLU A 103 1.96 -5.82 -11.60
CA GLU A 103 2.75 -6.11 -10.41
C GLU A 103 2.26 -5.31 -9.22
N THR A 104 1.96 -4.03 -9.44
CA THR A 104 1.48 -3.19 -8.35
C THR A 104 0.15 -3.70 -7.81
N THR A 105 -0.73 -4.12 -8.70
CA THR A 105 -2.02 -4.65 -8.28
C THR A 105 -1.85 -5.92 -7.46
N GLU A 106 -0.88 -6.75 -7.83
CA GLU A 106 -0.61 -7.96 -7.05
C GLU A 106 -0.17 -7.60 -5.64
N GLN A 107 0.71 -6.62 -5.50
CA GLN A 107 1.17 -6.21 -4.19
C GLN A 107 0.03 -5.60 -3.38
N LEU A 108 -0.84 -4.86 -4.04
CA LEU A 108 -2.00 -4.28 -3.37
C LEU A 108 -2.88 -5.38 -2.79
N LYS A 109 -3.17 -6.40 -3.59
CA LYS A 109 -3.99 -7.51 -3.11
C LYS A 109 -3.31 -8.24 -1.98
N LYS A 110 -2.00 -8.40 -2.08
CA LYS A 110 -1.25 -9.07 -1.03
C LYS A 110 -1.37 -8.32 0.29
N SER A 111 -1.32 -6.99 0.24
CA SER A 111 -1.44 -6.19 1.45
C SER A 111 -2.79 -6.41 2.12
N VAL A 112 -3.86 -6.44 1.33
CA VAL A 112 -5.20 -6.64 1.88
C VAL A 112 -5.32 -8.03 2.49
N VAL A 113 -4.81 -9.04 1.79
CA VAL A 113 -4.90 -10.42 2.29
C VAL A 113 -4.11 -10.58 3.57
N GLU A 114 -2.93 -9.98 3.65
CA GLU A 114 -2.12 -10.07 4.85
C GLU A 114 -2.85 -9.49 6.05
N SER A 115 -3.53 -8.37 5.83
CA SER A 115 -4.31 -7.74 6.89
C SER A 115 -5.41 -8.68 7.38
N THR A 116 -6.11 -9.32 6.45
CA THR A 116 -7.19 -10.23 6.79
C THR A 116 -6.67 -11.44 7.56
N LYS A 117 -5.54 -11.96 7.13
CA LYS A 117 -4.97 -13.12 7.81
C LYS A 117 -4.60 -12.78 9.23
N SER A 118 -4.08 -11.59 9.44
CA SER A 118 -3.72 -11.15 10.76
C SER A 118 -4.92 -11.18 11.68
N ASP A 119 -6.05 -10.70 11.18
CA ASP A 119 -7.29 -10.71 11.94
C ASP A 119 -7.74 -12.11 12.27
N GLU A 120 -7.64 -12.99 11.32
CA GLU A 120 -8.08 -14.36 11.53
C GLU A 120 -7.31 -15.07 12.61
N LYS A 121 -6.07 -14.72 12.77
CA LYS A 121 -5.27 -15.39 13.76
C LYS A 121 -5.68 -15.06 15.17
N ASN A 122 -6.32 -13.97 15.36
CA ASN A 122 -6.79 -13.63 16.66
C ASN A 122 -8.12 -14.26 16.96
#